data_0a3f9a3b4298d82744e7dfe288526075
#
_entry.id   0a3f9a3b4298d82744e7dfe288526075
#
_cell.length_a   1.000
_cell.length_b   1.000
_cell.length_c   1.000
_cell.angle_alpha   90.00
_cell.angle_beta   90.00
_cell.angle_gamma   90.00
#
_symmetry.space_group_name_H-M   'P 1'
#
loop_
_entity.id
_entity.type
_entity.pdbx_description
1 polymer ?
#
loop_
_entity_poly.entity_id
_entity_poly.type
_entity_poly.pdbx_seq_one_letter_code
_entity_poly.pdbx_strand_id
1 'polypeptide(L)'
;MIYLLLGGICACFGTANALGASTLLRPLLDAVAPLDPSAIAMLSTAAALCAALVSAFFALSRPLAIHQDELLFLAIGALGDLVAARFIAMLSPGSAKLLGNALLFTVLALPKVYFSALAHSIRPLSITRMASLPTSVLLGLVASFLSFGAIPLTLMAYDYLFNAQQEESSTAALAVSLCAMAGKLIVMLIRLRLNLPSADILLWLLPGMLLGTAAGIIPGVQRSIGRTGETALGLSLFTTLINMAAALA
;
A
#
# COMPACT_ATOMS: atom_id res chain seq x y z
N MET A 1 -19.89 -6.61 -10.27
CA MET A 1 -20.41 -6.32 -8.93
C MET A 1 -19.52 -6.82 -7.79
N ILE A 2 -18.96 -8.03 -7.85
CA ILE A 2 -18.10 -8.56 -6.78
C ILE A 2 -16.88 -7.66 -6.49
N TYR A 3 -16.25 -7.11 -7.52
CA TYR A 3 -15.10 -6.21 -7.39
C TYR A 3 -15.44 -4.85 -6.76
N LEU A 4 -16.66 -4.37 -6.94
CA LEU A 4 -17.15 -3.17 -6.26
C LEU A 4 -17.24 -3.40 -4.74
N LEU A 5 -17.82 -4.53 -4.34
CA LEU A 5 -17.91 -4.90 -2.93
C LEU A 5 -16.52 -5.17 -2.34
N LEU A 6 -15.67 -5.92 -3.06
CA LEU A 6 -14.32 -6.21 -2.63
C LEU A 6 -13.52 -4.91 -2.43
N GLY A 7 -13.54 -4.01 -3.41
CA GLY A 7 -12.90 -2.71 -3.32
C GLY A 7 -13.44 -1.87 -2.17
N GLY A 8 -14.76 -1.82 -2.02
CA GLY A 8 -15.42 -1.06 -0.95
C GLY A 8 -15.05 -1.55 0.44
N ILE A 9 -15.11 -2.85 0.66
CA ILE A 9 -14.76 -3.47 1.95
C ILE A 9 -13.27 -3.25 2.25
N CYS A 10 -12.37 -3.59 1.32
CA CYS A 10 -10.93 -3.43 1.52
C CYS A 10 -10.55 -1.98 1.79
N ALA A 11 -11.17 -1.03 1.06
CA ALA A 11 -10.90 0.39 1.26
C ALA A 11 -11.43 0.90 2.59
N CYS A 12 -12.64 0.53 2.97
CA CYS A 12 -13.24 0.93 4.24
C CYS A 12 -12.41 0.43 5.43
N PHE A 13 -12.10 -0.87 5.46
CA PHE A 13 -11.29 -1.46 6.53
C PHE A 13 -9.85 -0.94 6.52
N GLY A 14 -9.23 -0.83 5.35
CA GLY A 14 -7.86 -0.35 5.22
C GLY A 14 -7.71 1.10 5.66
N THR A 15 -8.67 1.96 5.33
CA THR A 15 -8.66 3.38 5.69
C THR A 15 -9.01 3.58 7.18
N ALA A 16 -10.04 2.90 7.67
CA ALA A 16 -10.45 3.00 9.07
C ALA A 16 -9.35 2.58 10.06
N ASN A 17 -8.47 1.67 9.64
CA ASN A 17 -7.35 1.16 10.46
C ASN A 17 -5.99 1.76 10.09
N ALA A 18 -5.93 2.79 9.25
CA ALA A 18 -4.70 3.38 8.75
C ALA A 18 -3.71 2.37 8.10
N LEU A 19 -4.22 1.24 7.60
CA LEU A 19 -3.42 0.20 6.94
C LEU A 19 -3.20 0.48 5.45
N GLY A 20 -4.03 1.33 4.87
CA GLY A 20 -4.11 1.52 3.42
C GLY A 20 -4.96 0.43 2.74
N ALA A 21 -5.77 0.85 1.79
CA ALA A 21 -6.75 -0.02 1.13
C ALA A 21 -6.13 -1.17 0.35
N SER A 22 -4.99 -0.95 -0.29
CA SER A 22 -4.28 -1.95 -1.09
C SER A 22 -3.64 -3.07 -0.27
N THR A 23 -3.42 -2.84 1.03
CA THR A 23 -2.87 -3.84 1.96
C THR A 23 -3.75 -5.09 2.07
N LEU A 24 -5.06 -4.90 2.05
CA LEU A 24 -6.04 -5.99 2.04
C LEU A 24 -6.38 -6.44 0.63
N LEU A 25 -6.48 -5.49 -0.30
CA LEU A 25 -6.95 -5.75 -1.65
C LEU A 25 -6.00 -6.65 -2.44
N ARG A 26 -4.69 -6.41 -2.37
CA ARG A 26 -3.71 -7.15 -3.17
C ARG A 26 -3.71 -8.65 -2.88
N PRO A 27 -3.55 -9.13 -1.63
CA PRO A 27 -3.58 -10.57 -1.36
C PRO A 27 -4.94 -11.20 -1.68
N LEU A 28 -6.04 -10.46 -1.56
CA LEU A 28 -7.37 -10.95 -1.93
C LEU A 28 -7.53 -11.08 -3.44
N LEU A 29 -7.02 -10.13 -4.23
CA LEU A 29 -7.01 -10.25 -5.70
C LEU A 29 -6.16 -11.44 -6.16
N ASP A 30 -5.01 -11.66 -5.54
CA ASP A 30 -4.16 -12.83 -5.84
C ASP A 30 -4.87 -14.15 -5.54
N ALA A 31 -5.72 -14.19 -4.50
CA ALA A 31 -6.43 -15.40 -4.09
C ALA A 31 -7.69 -15.69 -4.93
N VAL A 32 -8.43 -14.65 -5.30
CA VAL A 32 -9.80 -14.78 -5.85
C VAL A 32 -9.83 -14.63 -7.38
N ALA A 33 -8.91 -13.84 -7.93
CA ALA A 33 -8.96 -13.50 -9.34
C ALA A 33 -7.89 -14.28 -10.13
N PRO A 34 -8.27 -15.03 -11.20
CA PRO A 34 -7.31 -15.68 -12.09
C PRO A 34 -6.66 -14.65 -13.03
N LEU A 35 -5.98 -13.65 -12.44
CA LEU A 35 -5.36 -12.55 -13.15
C LEU A 35 -3.84 -12.72 -13.21
N ASP A 36 -3.25 -12.14 -14.25
CA ASP A 36 -1.80 -12.04 -14.35
C ASP A 36 -1.22 -11.11 -13.26
N PRO A 37 -0.01 -11.38 -12.77
CA PRO A 37 0.65 -10.54 -11.76
C PRO A 37 0.74 -9.06 -12.14
N SER A 38 0.86 -8.75 -13.45
CA SER A 38 0.88 -7.38 -13.96
C SER A 38 -0.47 -6.68 -13.82
N ALA A 39 -1.57 -7.41 -14.07
CA ALA A 39 -2.93 -6.90 -13.90
C ALA A 39 -3.24 -6.63 -12.42
N ILE A 40 -2.87 -7.56 -11.54
CA ILE A 40 -3.02 -7.41 -10.09
C ILE A 40 -2.20 -6.20 -9.57
N ALA A 41 -0.96 -6.05 -10.05
CA ALA A 41 -0.12 -4.92 -9.70
C ALA A 41 -0.76 -3.59 -10.13
N MET A 42 -1.34 -3.53 -11.33
CA MET A 42 -2.01 -2.33 -11.84
C MET A 42 -3.27 -2.00 -11.03
N LEU A 43 -4.14 -2.99 -10.81
CA LEU A 43 -5.36 -2.81 -10.03
C LEU A 43 -5.05 -2.36 -8.61
N SER A 44 -4.07 -2.99 -7.96
CA SER A 44 -3.64 -2.62 -6.60
C SER A 44 -3.03 -1.22 -6.54
N THR A 45 -2.23 -0.83 -7.55
CA THR A 45 -1.63 0.51 -7.63
C THR A 45 -2.71 1.57 -7.84
N ALA A 46 -3.64 1.35 -8.77
CA ALA A 46 -4.75 2.27 -9.02
C ALA A 46 -5.64 2.42 -7.78
N ALA A 47 -5.91 1.31 -7.10
CA ALA A 47 -6.67 1.29 -5.86
C ALA A 47 -5.95 2.05 -4.72
N ALA A 48 -4.66 1.83 -4.54
CA ALA A 48 -3.86 2.54 -3.54
C ALA A 48 -3.84 4.04 -3.80
N LEU A 49 -3.65 4.45 -5.06
CA LEU A 49 -3.66 5.86 -5.45
C LEU A 49 -5.03 6.49 -5.22
N CYS A 50 -6.10 5.81 -5.62
CA CYS A 50 -7.47 6.27 -5.41
C CYS A 50 -7.78 6.50 -3.93
N ALA A 51 -7.45 5.53 -3.07
CA ALA A 51 -7.64 5.63 -1.63
C ALA A 51 -6.79 6.76 -1.02
N ALA A 52 -5.54 6.92 -1.47
CA ALA A 52 -4.67 7.99 -1.00
C ALA A 52 -5.18 9.38 -1.41
N LEU A 53 -5.68 9.53 -2.64
CA LEU A 53 -6.30 10.79 -3.12
C LEU A 53 -7.54 11.16 -2.31
N VAL A 54 -8.43 10.20 -2.06
CA VAL A 54 -9.62 10.45 -1.23
C VAL A 54 -9.22 10.82 0.18
N SER A 55 -8.27 10.08 0.78
CA SER A 55 -7.76 10.39 2.13
C SER A 55 -7.12 11.79 2.18
N ALA A 56 -6.36 12.16 1.15
CA ALA A 56 -5.78 13.50 1.03
C ALA A 56 -6.85 14.57 0.92
N PHE A 57 -7.88 14.35 0.11
CA PHE A 57 -9.00 15.29 -0.06
C PHE A 57 -9.73 15.55 1.27
N PHE A 58 -9.98 14.51 2.06
CA PHE A 58 -10.61 14.68 3.37
C PHE A 58 -9.66 15.20 4.45
N ALA A 59 -8.35 15.03 4.26
CA ALA A 59 -7.32 15.61 5.14
C ALA A 59 -7.05 17.11 4.83
N LEU A 60 -7.70 17.71 3.82
CA LEU A 60 -7.50 19.11 3.39
C LEU A 60 -7.85 20.16 4.45
N SER A 61 -8.47 19.79 5.56
CA SER A 61 -8.53 20.65 6.75
C SER A 61 -7.16 20.89 7.39
N ARG A 62 -6.13 20.13 6.98
CA ARG A 62 -4.72 20.28 7.36
C ARG A 62 -3.90 20.37 6.09
N PRO A 63 -3.07 21.41 5.89
CA PRO A 63 -2.27 21.55 4.70
C PRO A 63 -1.35 20.33 4.55
N LEU A 64 -1.59 19.49 3.54
CA LEU A 64 -0.59 18.57 3.05
C LEU A 64 0.53 19.44 2.47
N ALA A 65 1.51 19.77 3.28
CA ALA A 65 2.71 20.41 2.81
C ALA A 65 3.53 19.36 2.05
N ILE A 66 3.20 19.17 0.76
CA ILE A 66 4.06 18.39 -0.13
C ILE A 66 5.31 19.23 -0.34
N HIS A 67 6.38 18.87 0.33
CA HIS A 67 7.68 19.50 0.16
C HIS A 67 8.30 19.03 -1.17
N GLN A 68 9.21 19.83 -1.72
CA GLN A 68 9.88 19.50 -2.99
C GLN A 68 10.58 18.13 -2.94
N ASP A 69 11.03 17.72 -1.76
CA ASP A 69 11.65 16.41 -1.52
C ASP A 69 10.66 15.25 -1.74
N GLU A 70 9.37 15.47 -1.58
CA GLU A 70 8.34 14.46 -1.79
C GLU A 70 8.02 14.23 -3.27
N LEU A 71 8.29 15.20 -4.14
CA LEU A 71 8.22 15.01 -5.60
C LEU A 71 9.25 13.99 -6.08
N LEU A 72 10.37 13.80 -5.37
CA LEU A 72 11.31 12.72 -5.66
C LEU A 72 10.65 11.33 -5.57
N PHE A 73 9.63 11.16 -4.72
CA PHE A 73 8.91 9.88 -4.62
C PHE A 73 8.15 9.52 -5.89
N LEU A 74 7.78 10.49 -6.70
CA LEU A 74 7.18 10.25 -8.01
C LEU A 74 8.19 9.54 -8.93
N ALA A 75 9.42 10.03 -8.98
CA ALA A 75 10.51 9.41 -9.73
C ALA A 75 10.90 8.04 -9.14
N ILE A 76 10.92 7.92 -7.81
CA ILE A 76 11.22 6.68 -7.10
C ILE A 76 10.15 5.62 -7.38
N GLY A 77 8.87 6.01 -7.37
CA GLY A 77 7.76 5.13 -7.75
C GLY A 77 7.88 4.62 -9.18
N ALA A 78 8.22 5.51 -10.10
CA ALA A 78 8.46 5.18 -11.49
C ALA A 78 9.66 4.22 -11.68
N LEU A 79 10.79 4.51 -11.05
CA LEU A 79 11.98 3.65 -11.07
C LEU A 79 11.71 2.29 -10.43
N GLY A 80 10.98 2.27 -9.32
CA GLY A 80 10.58 1.03 -8.64
C GLY A 80 9.75 0.12 -9.54
N ASP A 81 8.83 0.67 -10.36
CA ASP A 81 8.08 -0.14 -11.33
C ASP A 81 8.98 -0.70 -12.43
N LEU A 82 9.90 0.09 -12.97
CA LEU A 82 10.83 -0.38 -13.99
C LEU A 82 11.71 -1.52 -13.48
N VAL A 83 12.24 -1.39 -12.28
CA VAL A 83 13.05 -2.43 -11.63
C VAL A 83 12.21 -3.66 -11.36
N ALA A 84 11.02 -3.50 -10.77
CA ALA A 84 10.09 -4.59 -10.49
C ALA A 84 9.71 -5.35 -11.76
N ALA A 85 9.36 -4.64 -12.83
CA ALA A 85 8.98 -5.25 -14.10
C ALA A 85 10.12 -6.06 -14.72
N ARG A 86 11.36 -5.53 -14.70
CA ARG A 86 12.54 -6.26 -15.18
C ARG A 86 12.80 -7.51 -14.36
N PHE A 87 12.72 -7.38 -13.04
CA PHE A 87 12.94 -8.49 -12.13
C PHE A 87 11.89 -9.59 -12.28
N ILE A 88 10.60 -9.22 -12.33
CA ILE A 88 9.49 -10.16 -12.53
C ILE A 88 9.60 -10.86 -13.89
N ALA A 89 10.04 -10.17 -14.94
CA ALA A 89 10.25 -10.76 -16.26
C ALA A 89 11.36 -11.83 -16.31
N MET A 90 12.27 -11.82 -15.35
CA MET A 90 13.33 -12.85 -15.22
C MET A 90 12.88 -14.09 -14.45
N LEU A 91 11.74 -14.03 -13.78
CA LEU A 91 11.22 -15.11 -12.93
C LEU A 91 10.11 -15.88 -13.65
N SER A 92 9.97 -17.16 -13.33
CA SER A 92 8.77 -17.90 -13.70
C SER A 92 7.52 -17.29 -13.01
N PRO A 93 6.32 -17.41 -13.59
CA PRO A 93 5.11 -16.84 -12.99
C PRO A 93 4.87 -17.30 -11.55
N GLY A 94 5.13 -18.57 -11.24
CA GLY A 94 5.02 -19.12 -9.89
C GLY A 94 6.05 -18.52 -8.93
N SER A 95 7.32 -18.44 -9.35
CA SER A 95 8.38 -17.82 -8.54
C SER A 95 8.15 -16.33 -8.31
N ALA A 96 7.61 -15.61 -9.29
CA ALA A 96 7.26 -14.20 -9.16
C ALA A 96 6.13 -13.98 -8.13
N LYS A 97 5.08 -14.83 -8.17
CA LYS A 97 4.00 -14.82 -7.18
C LYS A 97 4.52 -15.15 -5.79
N LEU A 98 5.31 -16.21 -5.65
CA LEU A 98 5.88 -16.62 -4.37
C LEU A 98 6.72 -15.52 -3.74
N LEU A 99 7.65 -14.95 -4.51
CA LEU A 99 8.52 -13.87 -4.03
C LEU A 99 7.72 -12.62 -3.67
N GLY A 100 6.78 -12.21 -4.52
CA GLY A 100 5.91 -11.06 -4.26
C GLY A 100 5.11 -11.21 -2.97
N ASN A 101 4.52 -12.38 -2.75
CA ASN A 101 3.78 -12.68 -1.52
C ASN A 101 4.70 -12.82 -0.30
N ALA A 102 5.89 -13.40 -0.43
CA ALA A 102 6.86 -13.48 0.67
C ALA A 102 7.34 -12.09 1.12
N LEU A 103 7.64 -11.21 0.17
CA LEU A 103 7.99 -9.82 0.46
C LEU A 103 6.82 -9.07 1.09
N LEU A 104 5.60 -9.24 0.55
CA LEU A 104 4.40 -8.63 1.10
C LEU A 104 4.15 -9.10 2.54
N PHE A 105 4.27 -10.41 2.79
CA PHE A 105 4.17 -10.98 4.13
C PHE A 105 5.17 -10.33 5.09
N THR A 106 6.43 -10.24 4.70
CA THR A 106 7.49 -9.64 5.53
C THR A 106 7.18 -8.18 5.85
N VAL A 107 6.79 -7.40 4.83
CA VAL A 107 6.49 -5.96 4.99
C VAL A 107 5.23 -5.72 5.83
N LEU A 108 4.28 -6.65 5.84
CA LEU A 108 3.09 -6.57 6.70
C LEU A 108 3.35 -7.08 8.12
N ALA A 109 4.20 -8.11 8.26
CA ALA A 109 4.54 -8.69 9.55
C ALA A 109 5.40 -7.74 10.41
N LEU A 110 6.35 -7.03 9.80
CA LEU A 110 7.24 -6.10 10.51
C LEU A 110 6.48 -5.04 11.32
N PRO A 111 5.56 -4.24 10.74
CA PRO A 111 4.79 -3.27 11.52
C PRO A 111 3.94 -3.92 12.61
N LYS A 112 3.34 -5.09 12.33
CA LYS A 112 2.54 -5.79 13.32
C LYS A 112 3.36 -6.20 14.54
N VAL A 113 4.54 -6.78 14.32
CA VAL A 113 5.46 -7.16 15.39
C VAL A 113 5.95 -5.91 16.14
N TYR A 114 6.29 -4.85 15.42
CA TYR A 114 6.71 -3.59 16.03
C TYR A 114 5.65 -3.01 16.95
N PHE A 115 4.43 -2.79 16.45
CA PHE A 115 3.36 -2.16 17.22
C PHE A 115 2.78 -3.07 18.33
N SER A 116 2.86 -4.40 18.22
CA SER A 116 2.32 -5.31 19.21
C SER A 116 3.27 -5.66 20.35
N ALA A 117 4.52 -6.01 20.02
CA ALA A 117 5.45 -6.58 21.01
C ALA A 117 6.62 -5.66 21.37
N LEU A 118 7.08 -4.85 20.43
CA LEU A 118 8.34 -4.12 20.53
C LEU A 118 8.17 -2.63 20.86
N ALA A 119 7.00 -2.05 20.61
CA ALA A 119 6.76 -0.61 20.81
C ALA A 119 7.06 -0.13 22.25
N HIS A 120 6.94 -1.02 23.25
CA HIS A 120 7.20 -0.69 24.65
C HIS A 120 8.65 -0.91 25.08
N SER A 121 9.47 -1.59 24.29
CA SER A 121 10.82 -2.00 24.63
C SER A 121 11.92 -1.35 23.80
N ILE A 122 11.58 -0.84 22.63
CA ILE A 122 12.54 -0.25 21.70
C ILE A 122 12.55 1.27 21.85
N ARG A 123 13.72 1.84 22.17
CA ARG A 123 13.91 3.30 22.14
C ARG A 123 14.03 3.77 20.70
N PRO A 124 13.30 4.80 20.27
CA PRO A 124 13.45 5.38 18.95
C PRO A 124 14.88 5.86 18.73
N LEU A 125 15.41 5.65 17.54
CA LEU A 125 16.81 5.90 17.22
C LEU A 125 17.12 7.40 17.07
N SER A 126 16.12 8.29 16.97
CA SER A 126 16.24 9.76 16.79
C SER A 126 17.36 10.16 15.79
N ILE A 127 17.29 9.61 14.58
CA ILE A 127 18.27 9.91 13.52
C ILE A 127 17.99 11.31 12.96
N THR A 128 19.04 12.03 12.60
CA THR A 128 18.95 13.37 12.01
C THR A 128 18.12 13.39 10.72
N ARG A 129 17.44 14.50 10.45
CA ARG A 129 16.61 14.69 9.24
C ARG A 129 17.31 14.34 7.91
N MET A 130 18.65 14.43 7.84
CA MET A 130 19.40 14.03 6.66
C MET A 130 19.29 12.53 6.30
N ALA A 131 19.02 11.67 7.28
CA ALA A 131 18.79 10.24 7.04
C ALA A 131 17.33 9.92 6.66
N SER A 132 16.43 10.92 6.68
CA SER A 132 15.04 10.72 6.23
C SER A 132 14.97 10.42 4.74
N LEU A 133 15.79 11.06 3.93
CA LEU A 133 15.78 10.93 2.49
C LEU A 133 16.10 9.49 2.02
N PRO A 134 17.20 8.83 2.42
CA PRO A 134 17.45 7.43 2.04
C PRO A 134 16.39 6.46 2.57
N THR A 135 15.88 6.68 3.78
CA THR A 135 14.80 5.85 4.34
C THR A 135 13.53 5.97 3.51
N SER A 136 13.14 7.17 3.17
CA SER A 136 11.96 7.44 2.37
C SER A 136 12.11 6.89 0.94
N VAL A 137 13.30 7.01 0.34
CA VAL A 137 13.63 6.39 -0.96
C VAL A 137 13.40 4.88 -0.89
N LEU A 138 13.92 4.23 0.13
CA LEU A 138 13.80 2.79 0.32
C LEU A 138 12.33 2.38 0.51
N LEU A 139 11.59 3.12 1.33
CA LEU A 139 10.16 2.89 1.53
C LEU A 139 9.35 3.09 0.23
N GLY A 140 9.65 4.12 -0.54
CA GLY A 140 9.02 4.37 -1.84
C GLY A 140 9.30 3.26 -2.86
N LEU A 141 10.55 2.75 -2.91
CA LEU A 141 10.90 1.60 -3.75
C LEU A 141 10.14 0.34 -3.34
N VAL A 142 10.08 0.03 -2.05
CA VAL A 142 9.33 -1.13 -1.52
C VAL A 142 7.84 -0.98 -1.83
N ALA A 143 7.26 0.20 -1.60
CA ALA A 143 5.88 0.51 -1.92
C ALA A 143 5.58 0.28 -3.41
N SER A 144 6.44 0.80 -4.27
CA SER A 144 6.30 0.65 -5.72
C SER A 144 6.49 -0.80 -6.17
N PHE A 145 7.52 -1.49 -5.67
CA PHE A 145 7.75 -2.89 -6.00
C PHE A 145 6.56 -3.77 -5.64
N LEU A 146 6.01 -3.60 -4.46
CA LEU A 146 4.89 -4.39 -3.97
C LEU A 146 3.52 -3.92 -4.46
N SER A 147 3.44 -2.79 -5.18
CA SER A 147 2.18 -2.19 -5.64
C SER A 147 1.18 -1.93 -4.49
N PHE A 148 1.69 -1.56 -3.33
CA PHE A 148 0.86 -1.21 -2.20
C PHE A 148 1.39 0.06 -1.51
N GLY A 149 0.50 0.83 -0.88
CA GLY A 149 0.84 2.16 -0.36
C GLY A 149 1.87 2.20 0.77
N ALA A 150 2.34 1.05 1.27
CA ALA A 150 3.33 0.88 2.35
C ALA A 150 3.07 1.74 3.60
N ILE A 151 1.82 2.20 3.81
CA ILE A 151 1.47 3.10 4.91
C ILE A 151 1.91 2.55 6.27
N PRO A 152 1.62 1.27 6.64
CA PRO A 152 2.04 0.74 7.95
C PRO A 152 3.55 0.70 8.12
N LEU A 153 4.29 0.37 7.06
CA LEU A 153 5.75 0.34 7.09
C LEU A 153 6.34 1.75 7.22
N THR A 154 5.75 2.72 6.53
CA THR A 154 6.18 4.12 6.61
C THR A 154 5.91 4.70 8.00
N LEU A 155 4.72 4.44 8.56
CA LEU A 155 4.38 4.82 9.93
C LEU A 155 5.39 4.27 10.94
N MET A 156 5.68 2.95 10.85
CA MET A 156 6.68 2.31 11.71
C MET A 156 8.06 2.92 11.56
N ALA A 157 8.50 3.17 10.32
CA ALA A 157 9.82 3.73 10.06
C ALA A 157 9.95 5.17 10.59
N TYR A 158 8.93 6.00 10.42
CA TYR A 158 8.95 7.37 10.93
C TYR A 158 8.87 7.42 12.46
N ASP A 159 8.06 6.57 13.07
CA ASP A 159 8.00 6.45 14.53
C ASP A 159 9.34 5.98 15.10
N TYR A 160 9.91 4.89 14.57
CA TYR A 160 11.12 4.29 15.08
C TYR A 160 12.39 5.12 14.81
N LEU A 161 12.55 5.62 13.58
CA LEU A 161 13.80 6.28 13.17
C LEU A 161 13.82 7.75 13.56
N PHE A 162 12.69 8.43 13.54
CA PHE A 162 12.64 9.88 13.71
C PHE A 162 11.92 10.32 14.98
N ASN A 163 11.34 9.38 15.75
CA ASN A 163 10.48 9.70 16.89
C ASN A 163 9.43 10.78 16.54
N ALA A 164 8.89 10.66 15.31
CA ALA A 164 7.96 11.64 14.79
C ALA A 164 6.60 11.49 15.47
N GLN A 165 5.90 12.60 15.66
CA GLN A 165 4.54 12.56 16.18
C GLN A 165 3.64 11.81 15.21
N GLN A 166 2.62 11.13 15.72
CA GLN A 166 1.70 10.30 14.91
C GLN A 166 1.06 11.10 13.75
N GLU A 167 0.84 12.39 13.94
CA GLU A 167 0.29 13.27 12.89
C GLU A 167 1.28 13.50 11.75
N GLU A 168 2.56 13.76 12.06
CA GLU A 168 3.63 13.90 11.06
C GLU A 168 3.87 12.60 10.30
N SER A 169 3.94 11.48 11.03
CA SER A 169 4.13 10.15 10.45
C SER A 169 3.00 9.79 9.49
N SER A 170 1.74 10.11 9.84
CA SER A 170 0.58 9.81 8.99
C SER A 170 0.56 10.67 7.73
N THR A 171 0.92 11.94 7.84
CA THR A 171 0.99 12.86 6.69
C THR A 171 2.11 12.45 5.73
N ALA A 172 3.29 12.12 6.27
CA ALA A 172 4.41 11.62 5.48
C ALA A 172 4.08 10.29 4.79
N ALA A 173 3.43 9.35 5.49
CA ALA A 173 3.02 8.08 4.92
C ALA A 173 2.02 8.25 3.75
N LEU A 174 1.11 9.21 3.88
CA LEU A 174 0.14 9.52 2.83
C LEU A 174 0.83 10.15 1.61
N ALA A 175 1.75 11.10 1.83
CA ALA A 175 2.50 11.76 0.77
C ALA A 175 3.40 10.77 0.00
N VAL A 176 4.15 9.92 0.72
CA VAL A 176 4.96 8.85 0.11
C VAL A 176 4.09 7.90 -0.70
N SER A 177 2.95 7.48 -0.15
CA SER A 177 2.03 6.58 -0.86
C SER A 177 1.47 7.23 -2.13
N LEU A 178 1.02 8.49 -2.05
CA LEU A 178 0.50 9.25 -3.19
C LEU A 178 1.53 9.35 -4.32
N CYS A 179 2.69 9.90 -4.00
CA CYS A 179 3.73 10.17 -5.00
C CYS A 179 4.27 8.87 -5.61
N ALA A 180 4.59 7.86 -4.78
CA ALA A 180 5.12 6.60 -5.27
C ALA A 180 4.12 5.84 -6.17
N MET A 181 2.84 5.79 -5.76
CA MET A 181 1.82 5.12 -6.55
C MET A 181 1.46 5.88 -7.83
N ALA A 182 1.46 7.22 -7.80
CA ALA A 182 1.26 8.03 -8.99
C ALA A 182 2.40 7.82 -10.01
N GLY A 183 3.65 7.89 -9.56
CA GLY A 183 4.81 7.65 -10.43
C GLY A 183 4.79 6.26 -11.04
N LYS A 184 4.50 5.24 -10.23
CA LYS A 184 4.34 3.87 -10.71
C LYS A 184 3.23 3.75 -11.75
N LEU A 185 2.04 4.28 -11.48
CA LEU A 185 0.90 4.17 -12.39
C LEU A 185 1.20 4.84 -13.73
N ILE A 186 1.85 6.01 -13.74
CA ILE A 186 2.25 6.69 -14.97
C ILE A 186 3.15 5.78 -15.82
N VAL A 187 4.18 5.20 -15.23
CA VAL A 187 5.10 4.31 -15.96
C VAL A 187 4.40 3.06 -16.44
N MET A 188 3.54 2.46 -15.62
CA MET A 188 2.75 1.29 -16.04
C MET A 188 1.86 1.60 -17.24
N LEU A 189 1.16 2.73 -17.23
CA LEU A 189 0.30 3.15 -18.34
C LEU A 189 1.09 3.38 -19.63
N ILE A 190 2.25 4.02 -19.54
CA ILE A 190 3.15 4.23 -20.70
C ILE A 190 3.62 2.87 -21.23
N ARG A 191 4.10 1.98 -20.35
CA ARG A 191 4.62 0.67 -20.72
C ARG A 191 3.57 -0.23 -21.36
N LEU A 192 2.36 -0.18 -20.87
CA LEU A 192 1.21 -0.93 -21.39
C LEU A 192 0.58 -0.25 -22.62
N ARG A 193 1.16 0.87 -23.11
CA ARG A 193 0.63 1.66 -24.23
C ARG A 193 -0.86 1.98 -24.07
N LEU A 194 -1.27 2.32 -22.86
CA LEU A 194 -2.67 2.57 -22.46
C LEU A 194 -3.62 1.37 -22.62
N ASN A 195 -3.10 0.18 -22.94
CA ASN A 195 -3.89 -1.05 -22.87
C ASN A 195 -4.04 -1.45 -21.41
N LEU A 196 -5.22 -1.19 -20.85
CA LEU A 196 -5.54 -1.49 -19.46
C LEU A 196 -5.91 -2.97 -19.33
N PRO A 197 -5.05 -3.83 -18.76
CA PRO A 197 -5.45 -5.19 -18.48
C PRO A 197 -6.58 -5.13 -17.45
N SER A 198 -7.68 -5.86 -17.74
CA SER A 198 -8.84 -5.94 -16.84
C SER A 198 -9.55 -4.58 -16.60
N ALA A 199 -9.72 -3.79 -17.66
CA ALA A 199 -10.45 -2.52 -17.61
C ALA A 199 -11.84 -2.66 -16.99
N ASP A 200 -12.54 -3.74 -17.29
CA ASP A 200 -13.86 -4.04 -16.72
C ASP A 200 -13.83 -4.20 -15.21
N ILE A 201 -12.76 -4.82 -14.69
CA ILE A 201 -12.57 -4.98 -13.24
C ILE A 201 -12.29 -3.61 -12.60
N LEU A 202 -11.45 -2.80 -13.24
CA LEU A 202 -11.10 -1.46 -12.76
C LEU A 202 -12.35 -0.56 -12.67
N LEU A 203 -13.24 -0.67 -13.65
CA LEU A 203 -14.48 0.13 -13.70
C LEU A 203 -15.40 -0.15 -12.50
N TRP A 204 -15.41 -1.36 -11.96
CA TRP A 204 -16.16 -1.70 -10.76
C TRP A 204 -15.36 -1.50 -9.48
N LEU A 205 -14.06 -1.71 -9.53
CA LEU A 205 -13.19 -1.62 -8.37
C LEU A 205 -13.03 -0.17 -7.88
N LEU A 206 -12.78 0.78 -8.78
CA LEU A 206 -12.54 2.19 -8.43
C LEU A 206 -13.72 2.85 -7.69
N PRO A 207 -14.99 2.76 -8.16
CA PRO A 207 -16.11 3.28 -7.40
C PRO A 207 -16.24 2.64 -6.02
N GLY A 208 -16.01 1.33 -5.91
CA GLY A 208 -15.98 0.64 -4.62
C GLY A 208 -14.90 1.23 -3.69
N MET A 209 -13.71 1.44 -4.22
CA MET A 209 -12.61 2.05 -3.47
C MET A 209 -12.91 3.47 -3.01
N LEU A 210 -13.49 4.32 -3.88
CA LEU A 210 -13.90 5.67 -3.53
C LEU A 210 -14.91 5.68 -2.38
N LEU A 211 -15.98 4.90 -2.52
CA LEU A 211 -17.04 4.81 -1.52
C LEU A 211 -16.53 4.21 -0.20
N GLY A 212 -15.74 3.13 -0.29
CA GLY A 212 -15.17 2.47 0.88
C GLY A 212 -14.19 3.36 1.64
N THR A 213 -13.31 4.08 0.94
CA THR A 213 -12.37 5.02 1.57
C THR A 213 -13.12 6.16 2.25
N ALA A 214 -14.10 6.77 1.56
CA ALA A 214 -14.93 7.83 2.14
C ALA A 214 -15.67 7.34 3.40
N ALA A 215 -16.24 6.13 3.36
CA ALA A 215 -16.88 5.52 4.52
C ALA A 215 -15.90 5.27 5.67
N GLY A 216 -14.69 4.78 5.38
CA GLY A 216 -13.65 4.50 6.38
C GLY A 216 -13.12 5.73 7.12
N ILE A 217 -13.24 6.91 6.52
CA ILE A 217 -12.84 8.19 7.14
C ILE A 217 -13.89 8.69 8.14
N ILE A 218 -15.15 8.25 8.05
CA ILE A 218 -16.22 8.71 8.94
C ILE A 218 -15.88 8.29 10.39
N PRO A 219 -15.86 9.24 11.35
CA PRO A 219 -15.44 8.97 12.74
C PRO A 219 -16.22 7.86 13.43
N GLY A 220 -17.52 7.71 13.11
CA GLY A 220 -18.36 6.61 13.65
C GLY A 220 -17.92 5.24 13.15
N VAL A 221 -17.63 5.13 11.86
CA VAL A 221 -17.11 3.92 11.21
C VAL A 221 -15.71 3.60 11.70
N GLN A 222 -14.84 4.62 11.75
CA GLN A 222 -13.48 4.47 12.25
C GLN A 222 -13.42 3.94 13.69
N ARG A 223 -14.28 4.44 14.59
CA ARG A 223 -14.36 3.93 15.98
C ARG A 223 -14.86 2.51 16.06
N SER A 224 -15.84 2.14 15.23
CA SER A 224 -16.43 0.80 15.25
C SER A 224 -15.50 -0.25 14.61
N ILE A 225 -14.85 0.09 13.51
CA ILE A 225 -13.96 -0.79 12.75
C ILE A 225 -12.51 -0.71 13.24
N GLY A 226 -12.08 0.41 13.84
CA GLY A 226 -10.68 0.61 14.26
C GLY A 226 -10.19 -0.41 15.30
N ARG A 227 -11.10 -1.06 16.02
CA ARG A 227 -10.75 -2.19 16.91
C ARG A 227 -10.42 -3.48 16.18
N THR A 228 -10.73 -3.56 14.89
CA THR A 228 -10.50 -4.75 14.06
C THR A 228 -9.20 -4.66 13.21
N GLY A 229 -8.37 -3.65 13.45
CA GLY A 229 -7.13 -3.44 12.69
C GLY A 229 -6.17 -4.62 12.77
N GLU A 230 -6.02 -5.21 13.96
CA GLU A 230 -5.20 -6.39 14.15
C GLU A 230 -5.77 -7.61 13.42
N THR A 231 -7.09 -7.76 13.41
CA THR A 231 -7.76 -8.86 12.68
C THR A 231 -7.66 -8.66 11.17
N ALA A 232 -7.81 -7.43 10.69
CA ALA A 232 -7.66 -7.10 9.27
C ALA A 232 -6.23 -7.38 8.77
N LEU A 233 -5.23 -6.97 9.54
CA LEU A 233 -3.82 -7.26 9.23
C LEU A 233 -3.54 -8.77 9.32
N GLY A 234 -4.09 -9.44 10.34
CA GLY A 234 -4.02 -10.90 10.48
C GLY A 234 -4.63 -11.63 9.28
N LEU A 235 -5.78 -11.18 8.79
CA LEU A 235 -6.42 -11.72 7.60
C LEU A 235 -5.54 -11.53 6.35
N SER A 236 -4.96 -10.35 6.17
CA SER A 236 -4.05 -10.08 5.06
C SER A 236 -2.81 -11.00 5.09
N LEU A 237 -2.20 -11.17 6.27
CA LEU A 237 -1.07 -12.08 6.46
C LEU A 237 -1.46 -13.53 6.18
N PHE A 238 -2.62 -13.98 6.67
CA PHE A 238 -3.12 -15.33 6.44
C PHE A 238 -3.39 -15.60 4.96
N THR A 239 -4.06 -14.66 4.27
CA THR A 239 -4.31 -14.77 2.83
C THR A 239 -3.00 -14.81 2.03
N THR A 240 -2.01 -14.03 2.44
CA THR A 240 -0.68 -14.03 1.80
C THR A 240 0.02 -15.39 1.98
N LEU A 241 -0.10 -16.02 3.16
CA LEU A 241 0.42 -17.37 3.39
C LEU A 241 -0.27 -18.43 2.52
N ILE A 242 -1.59 -18.34 2.37
CA ILE A 242 -2.33 -19.24 1.46
C ILE A 242 -1.83 -19.06 0.02
N ASN A 243 -1.66 -17.83 -0.44
CA ASN A 243 -1.16 -17.55 -1.78
C ASN A 243 0.27 -18.08 -1.99
N MET A 244 1.12 -18.02 -0.96
CA MET A 244 2.45 -18.62 -1.00
C MET A 244 2.38 -20.15 -1.10
N ALA A 245 1.53 -20.78 -0.30
CA ALA A 245 1.33 -22.23 -0.34
C ALA A 245 0.78 -22.68 -1.71
N ALA A 246 -0.19 -21.94 -2.27
CA ALA A 246 -0.73 -22.21 -3.59
C ALA A 246 0.28 -22.00 -4.74
N ALA A 247 1.27 -21.11 -4.55
CA ALA A 247 2.33 -20.90 -5.54
C ALA A 247 3.44 -21.97 -5.50
N LEU A 248 3.49 -22.74 -4.40
CA LEU A 248 4.43 -23.88 -4.24
C LEU A 248 3.83 -25.21 -4.69
N ALA A 249 2.50 -25.34 -4.76
CA ALA A 249 1.79 -26.52 -5.23
C ALA A 249 1.71 -26.56 -6.77
#